data_0919642a0f2714e5e96cdc15479eb46b
#
_entry.id   0919642a0f2714e5e96cdc15479eb46b
#
_cell.length_a   1.000
_cell.length_b   1.000
_cell.length_c   1.000
_cell.angle_alpha   90.00
_cell.angle_beta   90.00
_cell.angle_gamma   90.00
#
_symmetry.space_group_name_H-M   'P 1'
#
loop_
_entity.id
_entity.type
_entity.pdbx_description
1 polymer ?
#
loop_
_entity_poly.entity_id
_entity_poly.type
_entity_poly.pdbx_seq_one_letter_code
_entity_poly.pdbx_strand_id
1 'polypeptide(L)'
;KIGDSGEILLLVHDTVSDTAKEREAGIKNELAANHPNVTVTETIYLDQLEMLKKQIVAEQVGVTPEELAAAEAGEKKEETTGTGDASETIADAASNAASSSADESANETAQEVNNELSEKMQQVNDGAAKMSDEDAIQYYMEKHPDLKGCIATNETVTQLAIKTMDQLDAEKHITLVGFDAGKEQVNALKDGKVDGLIVQNPFGMGYATVV
;
A
#
# COMPACT_ATOMS: atom_id res chain seq x y z
N LYS A 1 21.71 -5.48 -11.64
CA LYS A 1 20.91 -6.37 -12.50
C LYS A 1 19.84 -5.61 -13.29
N ILE A 2 19.25 -4.54 -12.73
CA ILE A 2 18.27 -3.70 -13.46
C ILE A 2 18.91 -2.77 -14.51
N GLY A 3 20.24 -2.69 -14.58
CA GLY A 3 20.98 -1.77 -15.47
C GLY A 3 20.99 -0.34 -14.95
N ASP A 4 21.25 0.59 -15.88
CA ASP A 4 21.43 2.03 -15.55
C ASP A 4 20.09 2.79 -15.50
N SER A 5 18.95 2.13 -15.80
CA SER A 5 17.63 2.74 -15.82
C SER A 5 16.52 1.72 -15.58
N GLY A 6 15.44 2.13 -14.99
CA GLY A 6 14.25 1.30 -14.78
C GLY A 6 13.37 1.80 -13.66
N GLU A 7 12.27 1.12 -13.51
CA GLU A 7 11.31 1.35 -12.43
C GLU A 7 11.53 0.35 -11.30
N ILE A 8 11.42 0.81 -10.06
CA ILE A 8 11.49 -0.04 -8.87
C ILE A 8 10.34 0.24 -7.93
N LEU A 9 9.90 -0.81 -7.25
CA LEU A 9 8.96 -0.78 -6.14
C LEU A 9 9.74 -0.77 -4.82
N LEU A 10 9.34 0.07 -3.87
CA LEU A 10 9.91 0.10 -2.53
C LEU A 10 8.89 -0.38 -1.51
N LEU A 11 9.20 -1.48 -0.82
CA LEU A 11 8.38 -2.03 0.26
C LEU A 11 9.02 -1.67 1.60
N VAL A 12 8.30 -0.87 2.39
CA VAL A 12 8.75 -0.36 3.69
C VAL A 12 7.93 -0.98 4.81
N HIS A 13 8.58 -1.35 5.90
CA HIS A 13 7.94 -2.10 6.98
C HIS A 13 6.93 -1.29 7.81
N ASP A 14 7.12 0.00 7.95
CA ASP A 14 6.16 0.91 8.62
C ASP A 14 6.46 2.38 8.28
N THR A 15 5.51 3.25 8.63
CA THR A 15 5.62 4.71 8.43
C THR A 15 6.21 5.47 9.63
N VAL A 16 6.38 4.81 10.77
CA VAL A 16 6.64 5.49 12.05
C VAL A 16 8.05 5.30 12.59
N SER A 17 8.65 4.11 12.40
CA SER A 17 9.97 3.80 12.95
C SER A 17 11.10 4.57 12.26
N ASP A 18 12.10 4.99 13.04
CA ASP A 18 13.27 5.69 12.51
C ASP A 18 14.05 4.80 11.55
N THR A 19 14.12 3.50 11.81
CA THR A 19 14.80 2.55 10.92
C THR A 19 14.12 2.45 9.55
N ALA A 20 12.78 2.52 9.48
CA ALA A 20 12.05 2.55 8.22
C ALA A 20 12.38 3.82 7.43
N LYS A 21 12.26 4.97 8.10
CA LYS A 21 12.52 6.29 7.50
C LYS A 21 13.96 6.44 7.01
N GLU A 22 14.93 6.00 7.81
CA GLU A 22 16.35 6.10 7.45
C GLU A 22 16.71 5.18 6.29
N ARG A 23 16.18 3.95 6.24
CA ARG A 23 16.39 3.02 5.12
C ARG A 23 15.76 3.56 3.83
N GLU A 24 14.52 4.04 3.90
CA GLU A 24 13.84 4.67 2.78
C GLU A 24 14.61 5.90 2.26
N ALA A 25 14.99 6.80 3.17
CA ALA A 25 15.74 8.00 2.83
C ALA A 25 17.11 7.65 2.20
N GLY A 26 17.82 6.68 2.77
CA GLY A 26 19.08 6.21 2.24
C GLY A 26 18.96 5.68 0.81
N ILE A 27 17.95 4.86 0.54
CA ILE A 27 17.67 4.32 -0.79
C ILE A 27 17.34 5.46 -1.78
N LYS A 28 16.40 6.34 -1.43
CA LYS A 28 15.98 7.45 -2.31
C LYS A 28 17.11 8.45 -2.58
N ASN A 29 17.92 8.77 -1.57
CA ASN A 29 19.07 9.66 -1.72
C ASN A 29 20.15 9.06 -2.62
N GLU A 30 20.45 7.78 -2.45
CA GLU A 30 21.44 7.09 -3.32
C GLU A 30 20.97 7.04 -4.76
N LEU A 31 19.70 6.71 -5.01
CA LEU A 31 19.14 6.71 -6.34
C LEU A 31 19.21 8.09 -6.99
N ALA A 32 18.81 9.13 -6.25
CA ALA A 32 18.83 10.50 -6.77
C ALA A 32 20.24 10.99 -7.08
N ALA A 33 21.25 10.60 -6.28
CA ALA A 33 22.61 11.06 -6.43
C ALA A 33 23.37 10.31 -7.52
N ASN A 34 23.21 9.00 -7.62
CA ASN A 34 24.08 8.13 -8.42
C ASN A 34 23.34 7.34 -9.51
N HIS A 35 22.01 7.24 -9.42
CA HIS A 35 21.17 6.46 -10.36
C HIS A 35 19.93 7.26 -10.84
N PRO A 36 20.11 8.46 -11.44
CA PRO A 36 18.99 9.38 -11.72
C PRO A 36 17.98 8.85 -12.74
N ASN A 37 18.31 7.79 -13.47
CA ASN A 37 17.42 7.13 -14.42
C ASN A 37 16.66 5.92 -13.81
N VAL A 38 16.85 5.64 -12.51
CA VAL A 38 16.08 4.64 -11.77
C VAL A 38 15.02 5.37 -10.96
N THR A 39 13.76 5.07 -11.22
CA THR A 39 12.61 5.73 -10.58
C THR A 39 11.94 4.80 -9.59
N VAL A 40 11.69 5.28 -8.37
CA VAL A 40 10.77 4.62 -7.43
C VAL A 40 9.36 4.98 -7.87
N THR A 41 8.63 4.03 -8.45
CA THR A 41 7.26 4.23 -8.94
C THR A 41 6.26 4.28 -7.81
N GLU A 42 6.42 3.37 -6.83
CA GLU A 42 5.56 3.29 -5.67
C GLU A 42 6.39 2.98 -4.41
N THR A 43 5.94 3.53 -3.28
CA THR A 43 6.42 3.17 -1.95
C THR A 43 5.23 2.61 -1.17
N ILE A 44 5.26 1.31 -0.86
CA ILE A 44 4.20 0.61 -0.14
C ILE A 44 4.67 0.37 1.30
N TYR A 45 3.87 0.82 2.26
CA TYR A 45 4.12 0.62 3.68
C TYR A 45 3.23 -0.50 4.22
N LEU A 46 3.85 -1.45 4.96
CA LEU A 46 3.15 -2.62 5.48
C LEU A 46 2.01 -2.25 6.46
N ASP A 47 2.21 -1.20 7.26
CA ASP A 47 1.21 -0.68 8.19
C ASP A 47 0.05 0.07 7.50
N GLN A 48 0.13 0.29 6.20
CA GLN A 48 -0.91 0.93 5.38
C GLN A 48 -1.57 -0.03 4.38
N LEU A 49 -1.24 -1.33 4.41
CA LEU A 49 -1.76 -2.29 3.43
C LEU A 49 -3.29 -2.39 3.45
N GLU A 50 -3.94 -2.31 4.61
CA GLU A 50 -5.41 -2.36 4.69
C GLU A 50 -6.06 -1.17 3.97
N MET A 51 -5.51 0.02 4.12
CA MET A 51 -5.98 1.20 3.37
C MET A 51 -5.72 1.03 1.87
N LEU A 52 -4.56 0.48 1.51
CA LEU A 52 -4.18 0.23 0.12
C LEU A 52 -5.13 -0.77 -0.56
N LYS A 53 -5.51 -1.86 0.13
CA LYS A 53 -6.50 -2.83 -0.36
C LYS A 53 -7.84 -2.16 -0.65
N LYS A 54 -8.31 -1.30 0.26
CA LYS A 54 -9.53 -0.51 0.04
C LYS A 54 -9.43 0.40 -1.17
N GLN A 55 -8.29 1.07 -1.37
CA GLN A 55 -8.06 1.91 -2.55
C GLN A 55 -8.09 1.12 -3.86
N ILE A 56 -7.48 -0.07 -3.88
CA ILE A 56 -7.50 -0.97 -5.04
C ILE A 56 -8.93 -1.38 -5.39
N VAL A 57 -9.70 -1.82 -4.40
CA VAL A 57 -11.09 -2.24 -4.64
C VAL A 57 -11.97 -1.04 -5.00
N ALA A 58 -11.78 0.12 -4.37
CA ALA A 58 -12.48 1.36 -4.71
C ALA A 58 -12.26 1.75 -6.18
N GLU A 59 -11.03 1.66 -6.68
CA GLU A 59 -10.71 1.89 -8.10
C GLU A 59 -11.49 0.91 -9.00
N GLN A 60 -11.60 -0.36 -8.60
CA GLN A 60 -12.31 -1.40 -9.36
C GLN A 60 -13.82 -1.21 -9.40
N VAL A 61 -14.44 -0.72 -8.33
CA VAL A 61 -15.89 -0.50 -8.24
C VAL A 61 -16.32 0.93 -8.63
N GLY A 62 -15.35 1.78 -8.98
CA GLY A 62 -15.60 3.15 -9.43
C GLY A 62 -15.94 4.13 -8.31
N VAL A 63 -15.36 3.92 -7.12
CA VAL A 63 -15.38 4.88 -6.00
C VAL A 63 -14.14 5.76 -6.11
N THR A 64 -14.33 7.07 -6.07
CA THR A 64 -13.23 8.02 -6.14
C THR A 64 -12.45 8.08 -4.82
N PRO A 65 -11.16 8.50 -4.84
CA PRO A 65 -10.37 8.66 -3.62
C PRO A 65 -11.00 9.64 -2.62
N GLU A 66 -11.72 10.66 -3.10
CA GLU A 66 -12.40 11.65 -2.26
C GLU A 66 -13.62 11.05 -1.56
N GLU A 67 -14.41 10.25 -2.27
CA GLU A 67 -15.56 9.51 -1.71
C GLU A 67 -15.09 8.48 -0.67
N LEU A 68 -14.02 7.75 -0.94
CA LEU A 68 -13.42 6.79 -0.01
C LEU A 68 -12.94 7.50 1.27
N ALA A 69 -12.19 8.60 1.14
CA ALA A 69 -11.69 9.37 2.27
C ALA A 69 -12.83 10.00 3.10
N ALA A 70 -13.90 10.47 2.46
CA ALA A 70 -15.07 11.02 3.14
C ALA A 70 -15.81 9.95 3.97
N ALA A 71 -15.98 8.75 3.41
CA ALA A 71 -16.61 7.63 4.11
C ALA A 71 -15.79 7.18 5.33
N GLU A 72 -14.47 7.03 5.20
CA GLU A 72 -13.58 6.67 6.32
C GLU A 72 -13.54 7.75 7.41
N ALA A 73 -13.67 9.02 7.07
CA ALA A 73 -13.76 10.11 8.04
C ALA A 73 -15.10 10.09 8.80
N GLY A 74 -16.19 9.64 8.16
CA GLY A 74 -17.49 9.40 8.78
C GLY A 74 -17.44 8.28 9.81
N GLU A 75 -16.90 7.11 9.45
CA GLU A 75 -16.76 5.95 10.35
C GLU A 75 -15.96 6.27 11.62
N LYS A 76 -14.86 7.04 11.51
CA LYS A 76 -14.06 7.47 12.68
C LYS A 76 -14.80 8.40 13.67
N LYS A 77 -15.83 9.11 13.21
CA LYS A 77 -16.67 9.95 14.11
C LYS A 77 -17.68 9.11 14.87
N GLU A 78 -18.16 8.00 14.31
CA GLU A 78 -19.11 7.11 14.98
C GLU A 78 -18.46 6.24 16.06
N GLU A 79 -17.22 5.82 15.88
CA GLU A 79 -16.48 5.03 16.86
C GLU A 79 -16.15 5.81 18.15
N THR A 80 -16.10 7.15 18.08
CA THR A 80 -15.81 8.03 19.23
C THR A 80 -17.04 8.56 19.94
N THR A 81 -18.23 8.43 19.37
CA THR A 81 -19.49 8.84 19.99
C THR A 81 -20.48 7.67 19.99
N GLY A 82 -20.39 6.80 20.99
CA GLY A 82 -21.38 5.76 21.18
C GLY A 82 -22.80 6.32 21.24
N THR A 83 -23.70 5.78 20.39
CA THR A 83 -25.13 6.04 20.24
C THR A 83 -25.51 7.33 19.47
N GLY A 84 -25.74 7.21 18.16
CA GLY A 84 -26.40 8.21 17.34
C GLY A 84 -26.55 7.73 15.90
N ASP A 85 -27.76 7.79 15.42
CA ASP A 85 -28.28 7.34 14.12
C ASP A 85 -27.38 7.67 12.90
N ALA A 86 -26.94 6.65 12.19
CA ALA A 86 -25.99 6.70 11.05
C ALA A 86 -26.52 7.44 9.79
N SER A 87 -27.75 7.96 9.85
CA SER A 87 -28.44 8.54 8.69
C SER A 87 -28.12 10.04 8.43
N GLU A 88 -27.54 10.76 9.40
CA GLU A 88 -27.40 12.22 9.25
C GLU A 88 -26.03 12.71 8.76
N THR A 89 -24.96 11.91 8.83
CA THR A 89 -23.58 12.40 8.56
C THR A 89 -23.16 12.38 7.08
N ILE A 90 -23.79 11.58 6.27
CA ILE A 90 -23.49 11.52 4.82
C ILE A 90 -24.21 12.65 4.05
N ALA A 91 -25.30 13.16 4.60
CA ALA A 91 -26.08 14.24 3.99
C ALA A 91 -25.34 15.61 3.96
N ASP A 92 -24.38 15.84 4.87
CA ASP A 92 -23.73 17.15 5.01
C ASP A 92 -22.59 17.38 3.98
N ALA A 93 -21.99 16.31 3.44
CA ALA A 93 -20.97 16.44 2.39
C ALA A 93 -21.59 16.70 0.99
N ALA A 94 -22.81 16.21 0.77
CA ALA A 94 -23.54 16.43 -0.48
C ALA A 94 -24.32 17.75 -0.51
N SER A 95 -24.67 18.32 0.67
CA SER A 95 -25.50 19.53 0.76
C SER A 95 -24.77 20.83 0.48
N ASN A 96 -23.44 20.84 0.44
CA ASN A 96 -22.68 22.07 0.16
C ASN A 96 -22.57 22.46 -1.32
N ALA A 97 -23.13 21.62 -2.23
CA ALA A 97 -23.20 21.91 -3.67
C ALA A 97 -24.59 22.34 -4.16
N ALA A 98 -25.62 22.30 -3.31
CA ALA A 98 -26.99 22.58 -3.76
C ALA A 98 -27.75 23.45 -2.74
N SER A 99 -27.44 24.74 -2.70
CA SER A 99 -28.32 25.74 -2.09
C SER A 99 -28.98 26.57 -3.20
N SER A 100 -30.11 26.13 -3.67
CA SER A 100 -31.32 26.92 -4.00
C SER A 100 -32.38 26.10 -4.73
N SER A 101 -33.62 26.18 -4.24
CA SER A 101 -34.90 25.71 -4.72
C SER A 101 -35.28 24.26 -4.43
N ALA A 102 -36.30 24.15 -3.59
CA ALA A 102 -37.04 22.92 -3.26
C ALA A 102 -37.70 22.31 -4.48
N ASP A 103 -37.29 21.07 -4.83
CA ASP A 103 -38.04 20.20 -5.70
C ASP A 103 -37.96 18.78 -5.13
N GLU A 104 -39.10 18.11 -4.93
CA GLU A 104 -39.17 16.73 -4.41
C GLU A 104 -38.34 15.75 -5.24
N SER A 105 -38.18 16.01 -6.52
CA SER A 105 -37.35 15.25 -7.45
C SER A 105 -35.86 15.30 -7.13
N ALA A 106 -35.37 16.39 -6.57
CA ALA A 106 -33.96 16.53 -6.17
C ALA A 106 -33.62 15.68 -4.92
N ASN A 107 -34.59 15.48 -4.04
CA ASN A 107 -34.41 14.69 -2.81
C ASN A 107 -34.42 13.18 -3.11
N GLU A 108 -35.21 12.69 -4.03
CA GLU A 108 -35.20 11.29 -4.48
C GLU A 108 -33.87 10.94 -5.16
N THR A 109 -33.35 11.82 -6.01
CA THR A 109 -32.08 11.63 -6.71
C THR A 109 -30.90 11.62 -5.71
N ALA A 110 -30.92 12.47 -4.69
CA ALA A 110 -29.88 12.48 -3.65
C ALA A 110 -29.89 11.21 -2.79
N GLN A 111 -31.07 10.67 -2.48
CA GLN A 111 -31.21 9.40 -1.75
C GLN A 111 -30.73 8.20 -2.58
N GLU A 112 -31.01 8.16 -3.88
CA GLU A 112 -30.53 7.09 -4.77
C GLU A 112 -29.00 7.11 -4.87
N VAL A 113 -28.39 8.28 -5.02
CA VAL A 113 -26.92 8.45 -5.08
C VAL A 113 -26.26 8.00 -3.76
N ASN A 114 -26.84 8.36 -2.60
CA ASN A 114 -26.35 7.94 -1.30
C ASN A 114 -26.46 6.43 -1.09
N ASN A 115 -27.55 5.81 -1.54
CA ASN A 115 -27.71 4.35 -1.45
C ASN A 115 -26.70 3.63 -2.35
N GLU A 116 -26.49 4.10 -3.58
CA GLU A 116 -25.50 3.53 -4.51
C GLU A 116 -24.07 3.64 -3.94
N LEU A 117 -23.71 4.79 -3.37
CA LEU A 117 -22.40 4.97 -2.75
C LEU A 117 -22.24 4.04 -1.53
N SER A 118 -23.27 3.89 -0.70
CA SER A 118 -23.24 2.98 0.46
C SER A 118 -23.04 1.52 0.04
N GLU A 119 -23.72 1.06 -1.02
CA GLU A 119 -23.53 -0.30 -1.56
C GLU A 119 -22.11 -0.48 -2.13
N LYS A 120 -21.55 0.51 -2.83
CA LYS A 120 -20.17 0.49 -3.32
C LYS A 120 -19.17 0.45 -2.18
N MET A 121 -19.38 1.23 -1.12
CA MET A 121 -18.51 1.21 0.07
C MET A 121 -18.54 -0.14 0.80
N GLN A 122 -19.68 -0.80 0.86
CA GLN A 122 -19.76 -2.16 1.39
C GLN A 122 -18.96 -3.14 0.51
N GLN A 123 -19.06 -3.01 -0.81
CA GLN A 123 -18.25 -3.82 -1.73
C GLN A 123 -16.75 -3.55 -1.56
N VAL A 124 -16.34 -2.30 -1.32
CA VAL A 124 -14.95 -1.93 -1.01
C VAL A 124 -14.46 -2.63 0.25
N ASN A 125 -15.22 -2.55 1.34
CA ASN A 125 -14.85 -3.19 2.62
C ASN A 125 -14.80 -4.72 2.50
N ASP A 126 -15.80 -5.33 1.87
CA ASP A 126 -15.86 -6.79 1.67
C ASP A 126 -14.76 -7.29 0.72
N GLY A 127 -14.44 -6.53 -0.31
CA GLY A 127 -13.38 -6.84 -1.27
C GLY A 127 -12.00 -6.72 -0.63
N ALA A 128 -11.76 -5.64 0.10
CA ALA A 128 -10.50 -5.41 0.81
C ALA A 128 -10.24 -6.49 1.88
N ALA A 129 -11.27 -6.90 2.62
CA ALA A 129 -11.16 -7.95 3.63
C ALA A 129 -10.83 -9.35 3.04
N LYS A 130 -11.15 -9.58 1.76
CA LYS A 130 -10.83 -10.83 1.07
C LYS A 130 -9.49 -10.80 0.34
N MET A 131 -8.94 -9.62 0.09
CA MET A 131 -7.67 -9.43 -0.60
C MET A 131 -6.51 -9.76 0.34
N SER A 132 -5.59 -10.61 -0.09
CA SER A 132 -4.36 -10.87 0.66
C SER A 132 -3.36 -9.71 0.54
N ASP A 133 -2.36 -9.68 1.41
CA ASP A 133 -1.27 -8.69 1.31
C ASP A 133 -0.46 -8.89 0.02
N GLU A 134 -0.26 -10.15 -0.36
CA GLU A 134 0.40 -10.54 -1.60
C GLU A 134 -0.36 -10.03 -2.82
N ASP A 135 -1.70 -10.18 -2.85
CA ASP A 135 -2.54 -9.71 -3.96
C ASP A 135 -2.46 -8.18 -4.12
N ALA A 136 -2.45 -7.44 -3.00
CA ALA A 136 -2.33 -5.99 -3.02
C ALA A 136 -0.98 -5.53 -3.62
N ILE A 137 0.13 -6.18 -3.23
CA ILE A 137 1.45 -5.88 -3.78
C ILE A 137 1.54 -6.31 -5.25
N GLN A 138 1.00 -7.48 -5.59
CA GLN A 138 0.95 -7.99 -6.96
C GLN A 138 0.23 -6.98 -7.88
N TYR A 139 -0.90 -6.43 -7.46
CA TYR A 139 -1.63 -5.42 -8.22
C TYR A 139 -0.73 -4.26 -8.65
N TYR A 140 0.08 -3.72 -7.72
CA TYR A 140 1.01 -2.64 -8.05
C TYR A 140 2.17 -3.09 -8.93
N MET A 141 2.67 -4.31 -8.76
CA MET A 141 3.69 -4.86 -9.65
C MET A 141 3.18 -5.06 -11.07
N GLU A 142 1.90 -5.41 -11.24
CA GLU A 142 1.26 -5.58 -12.56
C GLU A 142 0.89 -4.24 -13.20
N LYS A 143 0.51 -3.26 -12.40
CA LYS A 143 0.21 -1.88 -12.86
C LYS A 143 1.43 -1.19 -13.49
N HIS A 144 2.64 -1.64 -13.15
CA HIS A 144 3.90 -1.16 -13.69
C HIS A 144 4.58 -2.22 -14.57
N PRO A 145 4.27 -2.26 -15.89
CA PRO A 145 4.81 -3.28 -16.80
C PRO A 145 6.33 -3.18 -16.97
N ASP A 146 6.90 -1.99 -16.78
CA ASP A 146 8.34 -1.71 -16.90
C ASP A 146 9.10 -1.88 -15.57
N LEU A 147 8.44 -2.40 -14.54
CA LEU A 147 9.04 -2.65 -13.24
C LEU A 147 10.17 -3.69 -13.36
N LYS A 148 11.37 -3.30 -12.96
CA LYS A 148 12.59 -4.14 -13.04
C LYS A 148 13.11 -4.57 -11.67
N GLY A 149 12.74 -3.87 -10.61
CA GLY A 149 13.25 -4.15 -9.28
C GLY A 149 12.25 -3.92 -8.16
N CYS A 150 12.50 -4.59 -7.05
CA CYS A 150 11.80 -4.42 -5.79
C CYS A 150 12.82 -4.39 -4.66
N ILE A 151 12.71 -3.43 -3.76
CA ILE A 151 13.53 -3.33 -2.55
C ILE A 151 12.61 -3.46 -1.34
N ALA A 152 12.91 -4.42 -0.45
CA ALA A 152 12.14 -4.68 0.76
C ALA A 152 13.00 -4.39 2.00
N THR A 153 12.53 -3.55 2.92
CA THR A 153 13.37 -2.89 3.93
C THR A 153 13.53 -3.63 5.26
N ASN A 154 12.89 -4.80 5.47
CA ASN A 154 13.14 -5.67 6.62
C ASN A 154 12.78 -7.13 6.28
N GLU A 155 12.93 -8.04 7.27
CA GLU A 155 12.64 -9.46 7.09
C GLU A 155 11.18 -9.71 6.66
N THR A 156 10.21 -9.11 7.34
CA THR A 156 8.78 -9.34 7.11
C THR A 156 8.37 -8.94 5.70
N VAL A 157 8.70 -7.72 5.27
CA VAL A 157 8.37 -7.28 3.91
C VAL A 157 9.20 -7.99 2.84
N THR A 158 10.41 -8.48 3.17
CA THR A 158 11.19 -9.33 2.25
C THR A 158 10.49 -10.67 2.03
N GLN A 159 9.99 -11.30 3.09
CA GLN A 159 9.23 -12.56 2.99
C GLN A 159 7.94 -12.36 2.21
N LEU A 160 7.24 -11.24 2.43
CA LEU A 160 6.03 -10.89 1.69
C LEU A 160 6.34 -10.68 0.20
N ALA A 161 7.40 -9.96 -0.14
CA ALA A 161 7.85 -9.78 -1.52
C ALA A 161 8.18 -11.12 -2.22
N ILE A 162 8.85 -12.04 -1.52
CA ILE A 162 9.15 -13.39 -2.05
C ILE A 162 7.86 -14.13 -2.40
N LYS A 163 6.87 -14.13 -1.50
CA LYS A 163 5.58 -14.79 -1.72
C LYS A 163 4.80 -14.17 -2.88
N THR A 164 4.79 -12.83 -2.96
CA THR A 164 4.16 -12.11 -4.07
C THR A 164 4.81 -12.48 -5.40
N MET A 165 6.14 -12.55 -5.46
CA MET A 165 6.85 -12.92 -6.69
C MET A 165 6.63 -14.37 -7.12
N ASP A 166 6.35 -15.27 -6.17
CA ASP A 166 5.97 -16.65 -6.49
C ASP A 166 4.57 -16.75 -7.17
N GLN A 167 3.75 -15.69 -7.09
CA GLN A 167 2.43 -15.60 -7.73
C GLN A 167 2.49 -14.92 -9.11
N LEU A 168 3.57 -14.18 -9.40
CA LEU A 168 3.73 -13.49 -10.70
C LEU A 168 4.01 -14.49 -11.82
N ASP A 169 3.67 -14.09 -13.04
CA ASP A 169 4.03 -14.83 -14.24
C ASP A 169 5.55 -15.06 -14.33
N ALA A 170 5.94 -16.29 -14.65
CA ALA A 170 7.35 -16.70 -14.71
C ALA A 170 8.19 -15.92 -15.74
N GLU A 171 7.55 -15.24 -16.68
CA GLU A 171 8.22 -14.39 -17.67
C GLU A 171 8.61 -13.02 -17.13
N LYS A 172 7.97 -12.57 -16.04
CA LYS A 172 8.23 -11.27 -15.42
C LYS A 172 9.33 -11.42 -14.35
N HIS A 173 10.58 -11.26 -14.75
CA HIS A 173 11.69 -11.28 -13.79
C HIS A 173 11.90 -9.88 -13.17
N ILE A 174 11.57 -9.76 -11.87
CA ILE A 174 11.82 -8.58 -11.06
C ILE A 174 13.01 -8.86 -10.14
N THR A 175 14.05 -8.02 -10.19
CA THR A 175 15.20 -8.13 -9.29
C THR A 175 14.79 -7.78 -7.87
N LEU A 176 14.88 -8.71 -6.92
CA LEU A 176 14.53 -8.50 -5.51
C LEU A 176 15.78 -8.33 -4.65
N VAL A 177 15.84 -7.21 -3.93
CA VAL A 177 16.81 -6.97 -2.86
C VAL A 177 16.06 -6.82 -1.54
N GLY A 178 16.38 -7.69 -0.57
CA GLY A 178 15.77 -7.69 0.75
C GLY A 178 16.75 -7.31 1.86
N PHE A 179 16.22 -7.17 3.06
CA PHE A 179 16.97 -6.95 4.29
C PHE A 179 16.83 -8.16 5.21
N ASP A 180 17.86 -8.31 6.07
CA ASP A 180 18.04 -9.38 7.01
C ASP A 180 18.32 -10.75 6.33
N ALA A 181 18.60 -11.78 7.11
CA ALA A 181 19.02 -13.09 6.61
C ALA A 181 18.40 -14.22 7.45
N GLY A 182 17.08 -14.20 7.60
CA GLY A 182 16.34 -15.32 8.16
C GLY A 182 16.49 -16.58 7.29
N LYS A 183 16.18 -17.73 7.85
CA LYS A 183 16.36 -19.03 7.17
C LYS A 183 15.64 -19.08 5.81
N GLU A 184 14.44 -18.56 5.74
CA GLU A 184 13.62 -18.54 4.51
C GLU A 184 14.25 -17.64 3.44
N GLN A 185 14.72 -16.44 3.83
CA GLN A 185 15.37 -15.49 2.93
C GLN A 185 16.70 -16.05 2.38
N VAL A 186 17.51 -16.71 3.24
CA VAL A 186 18.74 -17.36 2.79
C VAL A 186 18.46 -18.50 1.84
N ASN A 187 17.40 -19.26 2.04
CA ASN A 187 16.99 -20.31 1.10
C ASN A 187 16.52 -19.67 -0.22
N ALA A 188 15.67 -18.64 -0.17
CA ALA A 188 15.23 -17.92 -1.35
C ALA A 188 16.39 -17.30 -2.17
N LEU A 189 17.44 -16.80 -1.49
CA LEU A 189 18.67 -16.34 -2.14
C LEU A 189 19.40 -17.50 -2.87
N LYS A 190 19.51 -18.68 -2.23
CA LYS A 190 20.13 -19.86 -2.85
C LYS A 190 19.34 -20.37 -4.04
N ASP A 191 18.01 -20.29 -3.98
CA ASP A 191 17.09 -20.72 -5.02
C ASP A 191 16.96 -19.68 -6.15
N GLY A 192 17.62 -18.51 -6.03
CA GLY A 192 17.61 -17.45 -7.02
C GLY A 192 16.33 -16.61 -7.04
N LYS A 193 15.46 -16.73 -6.03
CA LYS A 193 14.24 -15.93 -5.87
C LYS A 193 14.53 -14.52 -5.33
N VAL A 194 15.62 -14.37 -4.61
CA VAL A 194 16.15 -13.10 -4.10
C VAL A 194 17.53 -12.88 -4.70
N ASP A 195 17.79 -11.69 -5.18
CA ASP A 195 19.04 -11.34 -5.85
C ASP A 195 20.13 -10.83 -4.89
N GLY A 196 19.73 -10.31 -3.73
CA GLY A 196 20.62 -9.82 -2.70
C GLY A 196 19.92 -9.62 -1.37
N LEU A 197 20.71 -9.79 -0.29
CA LEU A 197 20.25 -9.51 1.07
C LEU A 197 21.21 -8.54 1.74
N ILE A 198 20.68 -7.50 2.35
CA ILE A 198 21.42 -6.56 3.20
C ILE A 198 21.33 -7.05 4.64
N VAL A 199 22.44 -7.43 5.22
CA VAL A 199 22.49 -8.05 6.55
C VAL A 199 23.13 -7.11 7.56
N GLN A 200 22.49 -6.97 8.72
CA GLN A 200 23.05 -6.25 9.86
C GLN A 200 24.24 -7.04 10.46
N ASN A 201 25.10 -6.34 11.21
CA ASN A 201 26.16 -7.00 12.00
C ASN A 201 25.74 -7.11 13.48
N PRO A 202 24.94 -8.12 13.87
CA PRO A 202 24.43 -8.24 15.24
C PRO A 202 25.53 -8.45 16.27
N PHE A 203 26.63 -9.09 15.90
CA PHE A 203 27.80 -9.23 16.80
C PHE A 203 28.41 -7.86 17.10
N GLY A 204 28.69 -7.06 16.08
CA GLY A 204 29.26 -5.73 16.26
C GLY A 204 28.31 -4.79 17.01
N MET A 205 27.01 -4.87 16.75
CA MET A 205 25.99 -4.13 17.48
C MET A 205 25.97 -4.52 18.97
N GLY A 206 25.94 -5.82 19.28
CA GLY A 206 25.98 -6.31 20.65
C GLY A 206 27.27 -5.95 21.36
N TYR A 207 28.42 -6.06 20.69
CA TYR A 207 29.71 -5.64 21.25
C TYR A 207 29.75 -4.15 21.63
N ALA A 208 29.24 -3.30 20.74
CA ALA A 208 29.21 -1.84 20.96
C ALA A 208 28.29 -1.40 22.12
N THR A 209 27.40 -2.28 22.61
CA THR A 209 26.53 -1.94 23.77
C THR A 209 27.23 -2.09 25.12
N VAL A 210 28.37 -2.73 25.17
CA VAL A 210 29.10 -3.03 26.45
C VAL A 210 30.49 -2.42 26.51
N VAL A 211 30.93 -1.72 25.47
CA VAL A 211 32.22 -1.00 25.38
C VAL A 211 31.96 0.49 25.43
#